data_004112dfb5c97e74970a1eb3d5e3ccff
#
_entry.id   004112dfb5c97e74970a1eb3d5e3ccff
#
_cell.length_a   1.000
_cell.length_b   1.000
_cell.length_c   1.000
_cell.angle_alpha   90.00
_cell.angle_beta   90.00
_cell.angle_gamma   90.00
#
_symmetry.space_group_name_H-M   'P 1'
#
loop_
_entity.id
_entity.type
_entity.pdbx_description
1 polymer ?
#
loop_
_entity_poly.entity_id
_entity_poly.type
_entity_poly.pdbx_seq_one_letter_code
_entity_poly.pdbx_strand_id
1 'polypeptide(L)' 'MIPVMDLSSPTVLWRLWHPRGQKHARAVVIPGSPHNTLTFFMNNVMDRAENFDELDIALFRAEDVKTNLMNEGWREED' A
#
# COMPACT_ATOMS: atom_id res chain seq x y z
N MET A 1 -12.37 -21.31 -17.83
CA MET A 1 -11.58 -20.15 -18.23
C MET A 1 -10.80 -19.60 -17.06
N ILE A 2 -9.52 -19.52 -17.22
CA ILE A 2 -8.70 -18.95 -16.16
C ILE A 2 -8.94 -17.46 -16.15
N PRO A 3 -9.35 -16.91 -15.00
CA PRO A 3 -9.49 -15.46 -14.93
C PRO A 3 -8.14 -14.82 -15.20
N VAL A 4 -8.12 -13.93 -16.15
CA VAL A 4 -6.92 -13.17 -16.41
C VAL A 4 -6.69 -12.30 -15.20
N MET A 5 -5.55 -12.49 -14.55
CA MET A 5 -5.17 -11.57 -13.49
C MET A 5 -4.92 -10.22 -14.14
N ASP A 6 -5.80 -9.29 -13.81
CA ASP A 6 -5.60 -7.94 -14.28
C ASP A 6 -4.47 -7.31 -13.47
N LEU A 7 -3.26 -7.36 -14.04
CA LEU A 7 -2.07 -6.86 -13.36
C LEU A 7 -2.05 -5.34 -13.24
N SER A 8 -3.02 -4.66 -13.87
CA SER A 8 -3.14 -3.22 -13.75
C SER A 8 -4.13 -2.80 -12.66
N SER A 9 -4.81 -3.77 -12.03
CA SER A 9 -5.78 -3.47 -10.99
C SER A 9 -5.09 -3.10 -9.68
N PRO A 10 -5.59 -2.08 -8.97
CA PRO A 10 -5.07 -1.75 -7.66
C PRO A 10 -5.24 -2.91 -6.68
N THR A 11 -4.19 -3.20 -5.95
CA THR A 11 -4.20 -4.25 -4.93
C THR A 11 -3.84 -3.65 -3.60
N VAL A 12 -4.70 -3.80 -2.62
CA VAL A 12 -4.43 -3.32 -1.26
C VAL A 12 -3.44 -4.27 -0.61
N LEU A 13 -2.30 -3.74 -0.21
CA LEU A 13 -1.25 -4.53 0.44
C LEU A 13 -1.47 -4.63 1.93
N TRP A 14 -1.90 -3.52 2.56
CA TRP A 14 -2.21 -3.52 3.98
C TRP A 14 -3.14 -2.35 4.30
N ARG A 15 -3.84 -2.51 5.43
CA ARG A 15 -4.64 -1.46 6.04
C ARG A 15 -4.26 -1.37 7.50
N LEU A 16 -4.04 -0.15 7.96
CA LEU A 16 -3.71 0.12 9.36
C LEU A 16 -4.65 1.17 9.92
N TRP A 17 -4.79 1.18 11.22
CA TRP A 17 -5.54 2.22 11.92
C TRP A 17 -4.78 2.63 13.17
N HIS A 18 -5.03 3.85 13.63
CA HIS A 18 -4.38 4.36 14.83
C HIS A 18 -5.46 4.63 15.89
N PRO A 19 -5.38 3.96 17.05
CA PRO A 19 -6.44 4.09 18.07
C PRO A 19 -6.58 5.48 18.64
N ARG A 20 -5.49 6.24 18.70
CA ARG A 20 -5.53 7.57 19.32
C ARG A 20 -6.17 8.63 18.46
N GLY A 21 -6.07 8.53 17.16
CA GLY A 21 -6.56 9.58 16.30
C GLY A 21 -7.71 9.16 15.41
N GLN A 22 -8.16 7.91 15.55
CA GLN A 22 -9.16 7.33 14.65
C GLN A 22 -8.74 7.54 13.19
N LYS A 23 -7.45 7.38 12.92
CA LYS A 23 -6.89 7.55 11.59
C LYS A 23 -6.73 6.20 10.93
N HIS A 24 -6.87 6.20 9.62
CA HIS A 24 -6.73 4.99 8.81
C HIS A 24 -5.70 5.24 7.73
N ALA A 25 -4.89 4.22 7.46
CA ALA A 25 -3.90 4.27 6.39
C ALA A 25 -3.98 2.98 5.60
N ARG A 26 -3.70 3.06 4.31
CA ARG A 26 -3.57 1.87 3.48
C ARG A 26 -2.54 2.09 2.40
N ALA A 27 -1.97 0.99 1.96
CA ALA A 27 -1.05 0.99 0.83
C ALA A 27 -1.67 0.20 -0.31
N VAL A 28 -1.60 0.75 -1.50
CA VAL A 28 -2.15 0.14 -2.70
C VAL A 28 -1.05 0.10 -3.74
N VAL A 29 -0.87 -1.06 -4.37
CA VAL A 29 0.05 -1.17 -5.50
C VAL A 29 -0.73 -1.40 -6.77
N ILE A 30 -0.32 -0.72 -7.84
CA ILE A 30 -0.83 -0.94 -9.19
C ILE A 30 0.35 -1.44 -10.00
N PRO A 31 0.44 -2.77 -10.20
CA PRO A 31 1.50 -3.31 -11.03
C PRO A 31 1.36 -2.84 -12.47
N GLY A 32 2.45 -2.63 -13.14
CA GLY A 32 2.40 -2.20 -14.52
C GLY A 32 3.77 -2.13 -15.15
N SER A 33 3.76 -1.84 -16.44
CA SER A 33 4.96 -1.65 -17.22
C SER A 33 4.83 -0.32 -17.94
N PRO A 34 5.82 0.57 -17.82
CA PRO A 34 7.14 0.36 -17.24
C PRO A 34 7.24 0.51 -15.72
N HIS A 35 6.18 0.98 -15.04
CA HIS A 35 6.30 1.26 -13.62
C HIS A 35 5.24 0.55 -12.80
N ASN A 36 5.65 0.11 -11.62
CA ASN A 36 4.73 -0.32 -10.57
C ASN A 36 4.51 0.87 -9.65
N THR A 37 3.28 1.28 -9.45
CA THR A 37 2.97 2.46 -8.65
C THR A 37 2.48 2.04 -7.28
N LEU A 38 3.17 2.51 -6.25
CA LEU A 38 2.78 2.29 -4.86
C LEU A 38 2.19 3.58 -4.34
N THR A 39 0.95 3.53 -3.88
CA THR A 39 0.23 4.71 -3.40
C THR A 39 -0.15 4.50 -1.94
N PHE A 40 0.10 5.52 -1.14
CA PHE A 40 -0.28 5.53 0.27
C PHE A 40 -1.44 6.48 0.46
N PHE A 41 -2.46 6.00 1.19
CA PHE A 41 -3.64 6.80 1.53
C PHE A 41 -3.70 7.01 3.03
N MET A 42 -4.09 8.22 3.42
CA MET A 42 -4.32 8.56 4.81
C MET A 42 -5.76 9.09 4.90
N ASN A 43 -6.60 8.38 5.65
CA ASN A 43 -8.04 8.72 5.79
C ASN A 43 -8.72 8.84 4.43
N ASN A 44 -8.42 7.91 3.53
CA ASN A 44 -8.97 7.83 2.18
C ASN A 44 -8.53 8.96 1.23
N VAL A 45 -7.55 9.75 1.65
CA VAL A 45 -6.96 10.77 0.79
C VAL A 45 -5.55 10.32 0.42
N MET A 46 -5.22 10.44 -0.85
CA MET A 46 -3.88 10.08 -1.31
C MET A 46 -2.85 10.98 -0.65
N ASP A 47 -1.90 10.36 0.03
CA ASP A 47 -0.81 11.07 0.69
C ASP A 47 0.38 11.22 -0.26
N ARG A 48 0.76 10.12 -0.90
CA ARG A 48 1.85 10.13 -1.87
C ARG A 48 1.82 8.88 -2.73
N ALA A 49 2.49 8.94 -3.87
CA ALA A 49 2.67 7.80 -4.75
C ALA A 49 4.14 7.72 -5.16
N GLU A 50 4.65 6.51 -5.28
CA GLU A 50 6.03 6.24 -5.70
C GLU A 50 6.00 5.22 -6.83
N ASN A 51 6.88 5.41 -7.81
CA ASN A 51 6.99 4.48 -8.94
C ASN A 51 8.25 3.65 -8.77
N PHE A 52 8.13 2.36 -9.09
CA PHE A 52 9.24 1.42 -9.00
C PHE A 52 9.33 0.60 -10.29
N ASP A 53 10.53 0.34 -10.73
CA ASP A 53 10.75 -0.49 -11.92
C ASP A 53 10.43 -1.94 -11.66
N GLU A 54 10.64 -2.41 -10.43
CA GLU A 54 10.41 -3.80 -10.05
C GLU A 54 9.36 -3.88 -8.96
N LEU A 55 8.45 -4.84 -9.14
CA LEU A 55 7.36 -5.04 -8.18
C LEU A 55 7.90 -5.40 -6.79
N ASP A 56 8.94 -6.24 -6.74
CA ASP A 56 9.53 -6.67 -5.47
C ASP A 56 9.98 -5.48 -4.62
N ILE A 57 10.55 -4.48 -5.26
CA ILE A 57 11.02 -3.29 -4.55
C ILE A 57 9.85 -2.50 -4.02
N ALA A 58 8.77 -2.40 -4.80
CA ALA A 58 7.55 -1.73 -4.34
C ALA A 58 6.96 -2.42 -3.12
N LEU A 59 6.91 -3.76 -3.15
CA LEU A 59 6.37 -4.53 -2.03
C LEU A 59 7.25 -4.39 -0.78
N PHE A 60 8.55 -4.39 -0.96
CA PHE A 60 9.48 -4.18 0.15
C PHE A 60 9.29 -2.80 0.77
N ARG A 61 9.15 -1.78 -0.07
CA ARG A 61 8.92 -0.41 0.41
C ARG A 61 7.63 -0.31 1.21
N ALA A 62 6.56 -0.95 0.74
CA ALA A 62 5.28 -0.95 1.44
C ALA A 62 5.41 -1.60 2.82
N GLU A 63 6.14 -2.70 2.91
CA GLU A 63 6.35 -3.40 4.18
C GLU A 63 7.20 -2.57 5.14
N ASP A 64 8.19 -1.84 4.62
CA ASP A 64 9.02 -0.96 5.42
C ASP A 64 8.19 0.16 6.05
N VAL A 65 7.32 0.77 5.26
CA VAL A 65 6.43 1.82 5.76
C VAL A 65 5.46 1.26 6.80
N LYS A 66 4.91 0.07 6.56
CA LYS A 66 4.03 -0.59 7.53
C LYS A 66 4.73 -0.77 8.87
N THR A 67 5.96 -1.29 8.85
CA THR A 67 6.74 -1.52 10.06
C THR A 67 6.96 -0.23 10.83
N ASN A 68 7.31 0.84 10.11
CA ASN A 68 7.53 2.13 10.73
C ASN A 68 6.26 2.67 11.39
N LEU A 69 5.12 2.54 10.72
CA LEU A 69 3.85 2.99 11.28
C LEU A 69 3.47 2.16 12.51
N MET A 70 3.65 0.84 12.44
CA MET A 70 3.33 -0.02 13.58
C MET A 70 4.20 0.31 14.79
N ASN A 71 5.45 0.71 14.55
CA ASN A 71 6.32 1.16 15.64
C ASN A 71 5.83 2.47 16.26
N GLU A 72 5.00 3.22 15.55
CA GLU A 72 4.42 4.46 16.05
C GLU A 72 3.03 4.25 16.66
N GLY A 73 2.61 3.01 16.81
CA GLY A 73 1.33 2.70 17.46
C GLY A 73 0.20 2.34 16.52
N TRP A 74 0.44 2.34 15.21
CA TRP A 74 -0.56 1.90 14.25
C TRP A 74 -0.75 0.40 14.35
N ARG A 75 -1.95 -0.07 14.07
CA ARG A 75 -2.32 -1.48 14.15
C ARG A 75 -2.97 -1.95 12.85
N GLU A 76 -2.82 -3.23 12.57
CA GLU A 76 -3.46 -3.79 11.38
C GLU A 76 -4.98 -3.84 11.57
N GLU A 77 -5.68 -3.49 10.50
CA GLU A 77 -7.13 -3.69 10.43
C GLU A 77 -7.41 -5.10 9.92
N ASP A 78 -8.35 -5.74 10.55
CA ASP A 78 -8.83 -7.04 10.11
C ASP A 78 -9.84 -6.93 8.99
#